data_0f3fb13bc21b2301d483bbcf724aab82
#
_entry.id   0f3fb13bc21b2301d483bbcf724aab82
#
_cell.length_a   1.000
_cell.length_b   1.000
_cell.length_c   1.000
_cell.angle_alpha   90.00
_cell.angle_beta   90.00
_cell.angle_gamma   90.00
#
_symmetry.space_group_name_H-M   'P 1'
#
loop_
_entity.id
_entity.type
_entity.pdbx_description
1 polymer ?
#
loop_
_entity_poly.entity_id
_entity_poly.type
_entity_poly.pdbx_seq_one_letter_code
_entity_poly.pdbx_strand_id
1 'polypeptide(L)'
;MVIEKNKEYLNKEELLPLLSEAKSNLTVVVGRNIKHRDNEINVSAEIICCFQIKQPVIRYEKKENCICIKEKNTLSTSFFLHLNDVAEFLNEYSVYDDGSKSYWVSTTDKNGVGYVLGFSVNGNKESEG
;
A
#
# COMPACT_ATOMS: atom_id res chain seq x y z
N MET A 1 2.78 10.74 -18.17
CA MET A 1 2.90 12.04 -17.49
C MET A 1 1.87 12.16 -16.38
N VAL A 2 2.31 12.62 -15.23
CA VAL A 2 1.42 12.86 -14.10
C VAL A 2 0.59 14.10 -14.38
N ILE A 3 -0.74 14.00 -14.29
CA ILE A 3 -1.63 15.14 -14.49
C ILE A 3 -2.29 15.59 -13.19
N GLU A 4 -2.20 14.77 -12.13
CA GLU A 4 -2.80 15.11 -10.85
C GLU A 4 -2.08 14.38 -9.71
N LYS A 5 -1.84 15.11 -8.62
CA LYS A 5 -1.29 14.52 -7.39
C LYS A 5 -2.25 14.84 -6.26
N ASN A 6 -2.56 13.83 -5.48
CA ASN A 6 -3.52 13.95 -4.38
C ASN A 6 -3.00 13.32 -3.11
N LYS A 7 -3.50 13.84 -1.99
CA LYS A 7 -3.15 13.36 -0.67
C LYS A 7 -4.43 13.29 0.16
N GLU A 8 -4.67 12.16 0.78
CA GLU A 8 -5.85 11.97 1.62
C GLU A 8 -5.55 11.04 2.78
N TYR A 9 -6.26 11.22 3.87
CA TYR A 9 -6.16 10.30 5.00
C TYR A 9 -7.30 9.30 4.89
N LEU A 10 -6.98 8.03 5.14
CA LEU A 10 -7.94 6.95 5.07
C LEU A 10 -8.13 6.34 6.45
N ASN A 11 -9.33 5.88 6.73
CA ASN A 11 -9.57 5.06 7.90
C ASN A 11 -9.39 3.59 7.52
N LYS A 12 -9.51 2.71 8.51
CA LYS A 12 -9.28 1.28 8.29
C LYS A 12 -10.28 0.66 7.32
N GLU A 13 -11.51 1.13 7.33
CA GLU A 13 -12.56 0.62 6.46
C GLU A 13 -12.33 0.98 4.99
N GLU A 14 -11.64 2.08 4.75
CA GLU A 14 -11.35 2.53 3.39
C GLU A 14 -10.11 1.86 2.81
N LEU A 15 -9.22 1.39 3.68
CA LEU A 15 -7.95 0.82 3.26
C LEU A 15 -8.12 -0.49 2.48
N LEU A 16 -8.96 -1.39 2.97
CA LEU A 16 -9.10 -2.70 2.35
C LEU A 16 -9.61 -2.64 0.92
N PRO A 17 -10.68 -1.87 0.61
CA PRO A 17 -11.09 -1.71 -0.78
C PRO A 17 -10.00 -1.14 -1.67
N LEU A 18 -9.23 -0.18 -1.16
CA LEU A 18 -8.14 0.42 -1.93
C LEU A 18 -7.05 -0.61 -2.24
N LEU A 19 -6.60 -1.34 -1.24
CA LEU A 19 -5.58 -2.37 -1.44
C LEU A 19 -6.03 -3.46 -2.40
N SER A 20 -7.33 -3.74 -2.44
CA SER A 20 -7.87 -4.75 -3.34
C SER A 20 -7.74 -4.37 -4.81
N GLU A 21 -7.39 -3.12 -5.11
CA GLU A 21 -7.12 -2.70 -6.48
C GLU A 21 -5.71 -3.08 -6.94
N ALA A 22 -4.84 -3.50 -6.02
CA ALA A 22 -3.51 -3.95 -6.36
C ALA A 22 -3.61 -5.35 -7.00
N LYS A 23 -3.43 -5.44 -8.30
CA LYS A 23 -3.58 -6.70 -9.04
C LYS A 23 -2.27 -7.33 -9.46
N SER A 24 -1.29 -6.53 -9.83
CA SER A 24 -0.03 -7.03 -10.37
C SER A 24 1.07 -7.15 -9.33
N ASN A 25 1.36 -6.07 -8.66
CA ASN A 25 2.44 -6.01 -7.67
C ASN A 25 2.07 -5.09 -6.52
N LEU A 26 2.54 -5.45 -5.36
CA LEU A 26 2.47 -4.59 -4.19
C LEU A 26 3.87 -4.48 -3.62
N THR A 27 4.37 -3.25 -3.52
CA THR A 27 5.66 -2.98 -2.88
C THR A 27 5.41 -2.70 -1.41
N VAL A 28 6.16 -3.36 -0.54
CA VAL A 28 6.06 -3.18 0.90
C VAL A 28 7.40 -2.71 1.42
N VAL A 29 7.41 -1.58 2.13
CA VAL A 29 8.61 -1.07 2.79
C VAL A 29 8.30 -0.94 4.28
N VAL A 30 9.17 -1.50 5.10
CA VAL A 30 9.04 -1.43 6.56
C VAL A 30 10.32 -0.83 7.12
N GLY A 31 10.18 0.13 8.00
CA GLY A 31 11.35 0.77 8.58
C GLY A 31 11.01 1.75 9.68
N ARG A 32 12.03 2.47 10.15
CA ARG A 32 11.86 3.48 11.18
C ARG A 32 12.12 4.85 10.59
N ASN A 33 11.34 5.83 11.01
CA ASN A 33 11.47 7.21 10.53
C ASN A 33 11.34 7.33 9.01
N ILE A 34 10.53 6.46 8.42
CA ILE A 34 10.21 6.54 7.00
C ILE A 34 9.28 7.72 6.80
N LYS A 35 9.67 8.61 5.91
CA LYS A 35 8.83 9.74 5.54
C LYS A 35 8.49 9.63 4.08
N HIS A 36 7.26 9.93 3.77
CA HIS A 36 6.74 9.89 2.43
C HIS A 36 6.54 11.33 1.95
N ARG A 37 7.14 11.68 0.82
CA ARG A 37 7.04 13.03 0.27
C ARG A 37 6.97 12.94 -1.25
N ASP A 38 5.95 13.55 -1.83
CA ASP A 38 5.80 13.68 -3.29
C ASP A 38 5.95 12.36 -4.04
N ASN A 39 5.31 11.32 -3.54
CA ASN A 39 5.37 9.97 -4.11
C ASN A 39 6.76 9.34 -4.06
N GLU A 40 7.66 9.91 -3.29
CA GLU A 40 8.97 9.34 -3.05
C GLU A 40 9.07 8.94 -1.60
N ILE A 41 9.72 7.83 -1.36
CA ILE A 41 10.01 7.41 0.00
C ILE A 41 11.32 8.05 0.41
N ASN A 42 11.22 9.04 1.29
CA ASN A 42 12.40 9.65 1.85
C ASN A 42 12.83 8.83 3.06
N VAL A 43 13.74 7.93 2.83
CA VAL A 43 14.26 7.08 3.89
C VAL A 43 15.50 7.73 4.44
N SER A 44 15.33 8.59 5.40
CA SER A 44 16.46 9.21 6.06
C SER A 44 17.06 8.31 7.14
N ALA A 45 16.51 7.12 7.32
CA ALA A 45 16.89 6.30 8.45
C ALA A 45 16.93 4.81 8.12
N GLU A 46 16.28 3.99 8.89
CA GLU A 46 16.52 2.56 8.83
C GLU A 46 15.42 1.83 8.08
N ILE A 47 15.75 1.26 6.92
CA ILE A 47 14.86 0.31 6.29
C ILE A 47 15.09 -1.03 6.96
N ILE A 48 14.03 -1.61 7.49
CA ILE A 48 14.09 -2.94 8.09
C ILE A 48 13.98 -3.98 6.98
N CYS A 49 13.03 -3.80 6.08
CA CYS A 49 12.91 -4.66 4.90
C CYS A 49 12.13 -3.95 3.80
N CYS A 50 12.36 -4.42 2.58
CA CYS A 50 11.66 -3.92 1.40
C CYS A 50 11.49 -5.11 0.48
N PHE A 51 10.26 -5.38 0.05
CA PHE A 51 9.98 -6.52 -0.82
C PHE A 51 8.74 -6.25 -1.65
N GLN A 52 8.55 -7.11 -2.66
CA GLN A 52 7.38 -7.04 -3.52
C GLN A 52 6.57 -8.32 -3.41
N ILE A 53 5.26 -8.17 -3.44
CA ILE A 53 4.34 -9.29 -3.46
C ILE A 53 3.68 -9.28 -4.84
N LYS A 54 3.91 -10.33 -5.62
CA LYS A 54 3.36 -10.45 -6.97
C LYS A 54 1.96 -11.00 -6.92
N GLN A 55 1.08 -10.43 -7.72
CA GLN A 55 -0.32 -10.84 -7.78
C GLN A 55 -0.90 -10.99 -6.36
N PRO A 56 -0.91 -9.91 -5.59
CA PRO A 56 -1.30 -10.01 -4.18
C PRO A 56 -2.74 -10.44 -4.02
N VAL A 57 -2.94 -11.32 -3.05
CA VAL A 57 -4.27 -11.73 -2.60
C VAL A 57 -4.43 -11.16 -1.20
N ILE A 58 -5.43 -10.32 -1.03
CA ILE A 58 -5.62 -9.55 0.19
C ILE A 58 -6.85 -10.06 0.93
N ARG A 59 -6.66 -10.37 2.20
CA ARG A 59 -7.70 -10.91 3.04
C ARG A 59 -7.73 -10.18 4.38
N TYR A 60 -8.91 -9.93 4.88
CA TYR A 60 -9.06 -9.38 6.22
C TYR A 60 -9.38 -10.50 7.20
N GLU A 61 -8.58 -10.62 8.25
CA GLU A 61 -8.79 -11.57 9.33
C GLU A 61 -9.48 -10.85 10.47
N LYS A 62 -10.76 -11.10 10.63
CA LYS A 62 -11.60 -10.39 11.59
C LYS A 62 -11.17 -10.64 13.03
N LYS A 63 -10.85 -11.87 13.36
CA LYS A 63 -10.49 -12.25 14.73
C LYS A 63 -9.28 -11.48 15.25
N GLU A 64 -8.27 -11.36 14.41
CA GLU A 64 -7.04 -10.67 14.78
C GLU A 64 -7.04 -9.20 14.37
N ASN A 65 -8.08 -8.74 13.67
CA ASN A 65 -8.16 -7.40 13.11
C ASN A 65 -6.90 -7.11 12.29
N CYS A 66 -6.64 -7.96 11.34
CA CYS A 66 -5.39 -7.95 10.59
C CYS A 66 -5.64 -8.10 9.10
N ILE A 67 -4.93 -7.31 8.30
CA ILE A 67 -4.92 -7.49 6.85
C ILE A 67 -3.78 -8.45 6.53
N CYS A 68 -4.11 -9.52 5.83
CA CYS A 68 -3.15 -10.55 5.44
C CYS A 68 -2.97 -10.51 3.93
N ILE A 69 -1.73 -10.43 3.49
CA ILE A 69 -1.42 -10.33 2.06
C ILE A 69 -0.46 -11.45 1.68
N LYS A 70 -0.80 -12.19 0.64
CA LYS A 70 0.05 -13.25 0.14
C LYS A 70 0.14 -13.19 -1.38
N GLU A 71 1.12 -13.86 -1.95
CA GLU A 71 1.19 -14.02 -3.37
C GLU A 71 0.20 -15.09 -3.82
N LYS A 72 -0.40 -14.90 -4.97
CA LYS A 72 -1.30 -15.88 -5.57
C LYS A 72 -0.59 -17.23 -5.67
N ASN A 73 -1.31 -18.29 -5.39
CA ASN A 73 -0.80 -19.67 -5.46
C ASN A 73 0.25 -20.04 -4.41
N THR A 74 0.40 -19.24 -3.37
CA THR A 74 1.23 -19.60 -2.22
C THR A 74 0.33 -19.96 -1.04
N LEU A 75 0.88 -20.73 -0.11
CA LEU A 75 0.14 -21.12 1.09
C LEU A 75 0.37 -20.16 2.25
N SER A 76 1.53 -19.51 2.28
CA SER A 76 1.91 -18.66 3.39
C SER A 76 1.61 -17.21 3.13
N THR A 77 1.18 -16.51 4.17
CA THR A 77 1.01 -15.06 4.13
C THR A 77 2.37 -14.39 4.10
N SER A 78 2.55 -13.45 3.17
CA SER A 78 3.80 -12.72 3.01
C SER A 78 3.89 -11.51 3.93
N PHE A 79 2.77 -10.90 4.26
CA PHE A 79 2.75 -9.69 5.05
C PHE A 79 1.47 -9.58 5.88
N PHE A 80 1.63 -9.21 7.15
CA PHE A 80 0.52 -8.97 8.07
C PHE A 80 0.53 -7.52 8.49
N LEU A 81 -0.61 -6.85 8.40
CA LEU A 81 -0.76 -5.51 8.92
C LEU A 81 -1.80 -5.53 10.04
N HIS A 82 -1.33 -5.36 11.26
CA HIS A 82 -2.18 -5.39 12.44
C HIS A 82 -2.84 -4.03 12.67
N LEU A 83 -4.13 -3.97 12.44
CA LEU A 83 -4.85 -2.71 12.46
C LEU A 83 -5.03 -2.12 13.86
N ASN A 84 -4.90 -2.94 14.90
CA ASN A 84 -4.96 -2.43 16.27
C ASN A 84 -3.76 -1.57 16.63
N ASP A 85 -2.66 -1.73 15.92
CA ASP A 85 -1.42 -1.02 16.23
C ASP A 85 -1.28 0.29 15.46
N VAL A 86 -2.15 0.55 14.51
CA VAL A 86 -2.08 1.74 13.67
C VAL A 86 -3.37 2.55 13.77
N ALA A 87 -3.27 3.86 13.58
CA ALA A 87 -4.43 4.75 13.73
C ALA A 87 -5.06 5.11 12.39
N GLU A 88 -4.29 5.69 11.51
CA GLU A 88 -4.79 6.12 10.22
C GLU A 88 -3.73 5.94 9.14
N PHE A 89 -4.15 6.07 7.90
CA PHE A 89 -3.28 5.86 6.75
C PHE A 89 -3.27 7.11 5.89
N LEU A 90 -2.08 7.49 5.45
CA LEU A 90 -1.92 8.57 4.49
C LEU A 90 -1.78 7.96 3.11
N ASN A 91 -2.71 8.28 2.23
CA ASN A 91 -2.65 7.85 0.83
C ASN A 91 -2.21 9.02 -0.03
N GLU A 92 -1.07 8.88 -0.68
CA GLU A 92 -0.63 9.83 -1.68
C GLU A 92 -0.71 9.13 -3.02
N TYR A 93 -1.42 9.71 -3.96
CA TYR A 93 -1.56 9.07 -5.25
C TYR A 93 -1.42 10.04 -6.39
N SER A 94 -0.98 9.52 -7.52
CA SER A 94 -0.83 10.27 -8.76
C SER A 94 -1.73 9.69 -9.83
N VAL A 95 -2.30 10.57 -10.62
CA VAL A 95 -3.10 10.18 -11.78
C VAL A 95 -2.29 10.54 -13.02
N TYR A 96 -2.19 9.61 -13.95
CA TYR A 96 -1.44 9.80 -15.19
C TYR A 96 -2.39 10.07 -16.34
N ASP A 97 -1.83 10.62 -17.43
CA ASP A 97 -2.63 11.02 -18.60
C ASP A 97 -3.32 9.85 -19.31
N ASP A 98 -2.85 8.63 -19.10
CA ASP A 98 -3.50 7.45 -19.65
C ASP A 98 -4.60 6.88 -18.73
N GLY A 99 -4.88 7.57 -17.63
CA GLY A 99 -5.88 7.12 -16.67
C GLY A 99 -5.36 6.16 -15.62
N SER A 100 -4.10 5.75 -15.72
CA SER A 100 -3.51 4.90 -14.68
C SER A 100 -3.25 5.73 -13.42
N LYS A 101 -3.11 5.04 -12.30
CA LYS A 101 -2.86 5.67 -11.01
C LYS A 101 -1.78 4.90 -10.27
N SER A 102 -0.99 5.62 -9.49
CA SER A 102 -0.07 4.99 -8.56
C SER A 102 -0.38 5.48 -7.15
N TYR A 103 -0.39 4.54 -6.22
CA TYR A 103 -0.75 4.80 -4.83
C TYR A 103 0.43 4.49 -3.92
N TRP A 104 0.62 5.36 -2.92
CA TRP A 104 1.56 5.14 -1.83
C TRP A 104 0.80 5.35 -0.53
N VAL A 105 0.58 4.27 0.19
CA VAL A 105 -0.16 4.31 1.45
C VAL A 105 0.82 4.08 2.58
N SER A 106 0.88 5.02 3.51
CA SER A 106 1.82 4.93 4.63
C SER A 106 1.11 5.03 5.96
N THR A 107 1.69 4.40 6.96
CA THR A 107 1.23 4.48 8.33
C THR A 107 2.39 4.21 9.28
N THR A 108 2.21 4.57 10.54
CA THR A 108 3.20 4.30 11.59
C THR A 108 2.47 3.62 12.74
N ASP A 109 3.05 2.56 13.26
CA ASP A 109 2.44 1.88 14.40
C ASP A 109 2.85 2.53 15.72
N LYS A 110 2.27 2.04 16.81
CA LYS A 110 2.52 2.60 18.15
C LYS A 110 3.96 2.43 18.63
N ASN A 111 4.72 1.58 17.97
CA ASN A 111 6.11 1.33 18.30
C ASN A 111 7.09 2.13 17.43
N GLY A 112 6.57 2.99 16.57
CA GLY A 112 7.40 3.82 15.70
C GLY A 112 7.82 3.15 14.41
N VAL A 113 7.30 1.96 14.12
CA VAL A 113 7.61 1.28 12.86
C VAL A 113 6.68 1.80 11.77
N GLY A 114 7.26 2.23 10.68
CA GLY A 114 6.52 2.74 9.52
C GLY A 114 6.34 1.68 8.46
N TYR A 115 5.20 1.72 7.81
CA TYR A 115 4.84 0.81 6.71
C TYR A 115 4.43 1.64 5.51
N VAL A 116 4.98 1.32 4.35
CA VAL A 116 4.60 1.96 3.10
C VAL A 116 4.19 0.88 2.11
N LEU A 117 3.00 1.01 1.56
CA LEU A 117 2.45 0.07 0.59
C LEU A 117 2.26 0.81 -0.73
N GLY A 118 2.92 0.35 -1.77
CA GLY A 118 2.88 1.01 -3.07
C GLY A 118 2.38 0.08 -4.16
N PHE A 119 1.49 0.58 -5.00
CA PHE A 119 0.99 -0.18 -6.13
C PHE A 119 0.44 0.74 -7.21
N SER A 120 0.29 0.19 -8.40
CA SER A 120 -0.26 0.92 -9.53
C SER A 120 -1.51 0.23 -10.04
N VAL A 121 -2.42 1.04 -10.57
CA VAL A 121 -3.66 0.56 -11.17
C VAL A 121 -3.66 1.05 -12.62
N ASN A 122 -3.91 0.14 -13.54
CA ASN A 122 -3.91 0.47 -14.95
C ASN A 122 -5.08 1.36 -15.33
N GLY A 123 -4.90 2.14 -16.40
CA GLY A 123 -5.93 3.02 -16.89
C GLY A 123 -7.04 2.30 -17.64
N ASN A 124 -8.06 3.06 -18.00
CA ASN A 124 -9.26 2.52 -18.64
C ASN A 124 -9.03 1.96 -20.04
N LYS A 125 -7.89 2.22 -20.65
CA LYS A 125 -7.59 1.70 -21.98
C LYS A 125 -7.72 0.22 -22.11
N GLU A 126 -7.45 -0.49 -21.03
CA GLU A 126 -7.46 -1.92 -21.06
C GLU A 126 -8.84 -2.52 -21.19
N SER A 127 -9.84 -1.82 -20.71
CA SER A 127 -11.20 -2.29 -20.81
C SER A 127 -11.69 -2.29 -22.24
N GLU A 128 -10.97 -1.65 -23.12
CA GLU A 128 -11.32 -1.56 -24.54
C GLU A 128 -10.65 -2.64 -25.37
N GLY A 129 -9.71 -3.32 -24.79
CA GLY A 129 -8.89 -4.30 -25.49
C GLY A 129 -9.56 -5.58 -25.86
#